data_25be109b227994f2750b0781fe73d9c1
#
_entry.id   25be109b227994f2750b0781fe73d9c1
#
_cell.length_a   1.000
_cell.length_b   1.000
_cell.length_c   1.000
_cell.angle_alpha   90.00
_cell.angle_beta   90.00
_cell.angle_gamma   90.00
#
_symmetry.space_group_name_H-M   'P 1'
#
loop_
_entity.id
_entity.type
_entity.pdbx_description
1 polymer ?
#
loop_
_entity_poly.entity_id
_entity_poly.type
_entity_poly.pdbx_seq_one_letter_code
_entity_poly.pdbx_strand_id
1 'polypeptide(L)'
;MVEKICLDIDACIFILKNDKKALEIKPIIENSEMFISAVTVFELLLRKTNLNIVEEFIKNFFQLPFDSIIAKKASELYKELSINGEIIDMRDLFIASTCLINNLPLLTFNTKHFERIKNLKLIKLE
;
A
#
# COMPACT_ATOMS: atom_id res chain seq x y z
N MET A 1 -20.38 -8.44 5.47
CA MET A 1 -19.38 -7.47 5.90
C MET A 1 -18.37 -7.23 4.80
N VAL A 2 -18.06 -5.97 4.54
CA VAL A 2 -17.11 -5.60 3.49
C VAL A 2 -15.70 -5.65 4.08
N GLU A 3 -14.79 -6.27 3.35
CA GLU A 3 -13.38 -6.28 3.74
C GLU A 3 -12.76 -4.90 3.54
N LYS A 4 -11.75 -4.59 4.35
CA LYS A 4 -10.97 -3.36 4.22
C LYS A 4 -9.56 -3.73 3.84
N ILE A 5 -9.06 -3.14 2.77
CA ILE A 5 -7.72 -3.45 2.26
C ILE A 5 -6.97 -2.18 1.91
N CYS A 6 -5.66 -2.23 2.06
CA CYS A 6 -4.77 -1.15 1.60
C CYS A 6 -4.01 -1.64 0.37
N LEU A 7 -3.90 -0.79 -0.64
CA LEU A 7 -3.16 -1.11 -1.87
C LEU A 7 -1.83 -0.36 -1.89
N ASP A 8 -0.79 -1.02 -2.38
CA ASP A 8 0.48 -0.34 -2.63
C ASP A 8 0.45 0.32 -4.02
N ILE A 9 1.54 1.03 -4.36
CA ILE A 9 1.63 1.78 -5.60
C ILE A 9 1.52 0.87 -6.84
N ASP A 10 2.15 -0.29 -6.84
CA ASP A 10 2.15 -1.17 -8.01
C ASP A 10 0.75 -1.71 -8.28
N ALA A 11 0.02 -2.10 -7.25
CA ALA A 11 -1.36 -2.55 -7.40
C ALA A 11 -2.23 -1.44 -8.01
N CYS A 12 -2.06 -0.20 -7.54
CA CYS A 12 -2.77 0.95 -8.09
C CYS A 12 -2.44 1.18 -9.57
N ILE A 13 -1.15 1.09 -9.92
CA ILE A 13 -0.71 1.31 -11.31
C ILE A 13 -1.28 0.24 -12.23
N PHE A 14 -1.32 -1.02 -11.81
CA PHE A 14 -1.91 -2.07 -12.63
C PHE A 14 -3.39 -1.81 -12.91
N ILE A 15 -4.12 -1.33 -11.92
CA ILE A 15 -5.53 -0.96 -12.10
C ILE A 15 -5.65 0.21 -13.09
N LEU A 16 -4.84 1.26 -12.91
CA LEU A 16 -4.85 2.45 -13.76
C LEU A 16 -4.57 2.11 -15.22
N LYS A 17 -3.61 1.20 -15.45
CA LYS A 17 -3.21 0.80 -16.80
C LYS A 17 -4.09 -0.29 -17.40
N ASN A 18 -5.05 -0.77 -16.63
CA ASN A 18 -5.88 -1.90 -17.03
C ASN A 18 -5.01 -3.11 -17.45
N ASP A 19 -3.95 -3.35 -16.66
CA ASP A 19 -3.02 -4.44 -16.87
C ASP A 19 -3.69 -5.78 -16.58
N LYS A 20 -3.18 -6.85 -17.17
CA LYS A 20 -3.67 -8.21 -16.91
C LYS A 20 -3.64 -8.57 -15.43
N LYS A 21 -2.66 -8.06 -14.70
CA LYS A 21 -2.55 -8.29 -13.25
C LYS A 21 -3.72 -7.70 -12.47
N ALA A 22 -4.36 -6.65 -13.02
CA ALA A 22 -5.54 -6.09 -12.39
C ALA A 22 -6.70 -7.09 -12.35
N LEU A 23 -6.75 -8.02 -13.31
CA LEU A 23 -7.79 -9.05 -13.33
C LEU A 23 -7.67 -10.01 -12.15
N GLU A 24 -6.46 -10.24 -11.66
CA GLU A 24 -6.22 -11.12 -10.51
C GLU A 24 -6.78 -10.55 -9.22
N ILE A 25 -6.78 -9.23 -9.08
CA ILE A 25 -7.23 -8.57 -7.87
C ILE A 25 -8.66 -8.05 -7.96
N LYS A 26 -9.25 -8.09 -9.14
CA LYS A 26 -10.61 -7.58 -9.36
C LYS A 26 -11.65 -8.16 -8.39
N PRO A 27 -11.73 -9.48 -8.17
CA PRO A 27 -12.70 -10.03 -7.22
C PRO A 27 -12.49 -9.53 -5.80
N ILE A 28 -11.24 -9.28 -5.41
CA ILE A 28 -10.92 -8.76 -4.09
C ILE A 28 -11.39 -7.31 -3.97
N ILE A 29 -11.06 -6.48 -4.97
CA ILE A 29 -11.40 -5.06 -4.98
C ILE A 29 -12.90 -4.83 -4.95
N GLU A 30 -13.65 -5.58 -5.75
CA GLU A 30 -15.10 -5.41 -5.87
C GLU A 30 -15.84 -5.65 -4.56
N ASN A 31 -15.25 -6.41 -3.66
CA ASN A 31 -15.86 -6.76 -2.38
C ASN A 31 -15.19 -6.07 -1.20
N SER A 32 -14.41 -5.01 -1.45
CA SER A 32 -13.62 -4.37 -0.42
C SER A 32 -13.76 -2.85 -0.43
N GLU A 33 -13.59 -2.27 0.75
CA GLU A 33 -13.31 -0.85 0.87
C GLU A 33 -11.81 -0.68 0.67
N MET A 34 -11.42 0.20 -0.23
CA MET A 34 -10.03 0.39 -0.62
C MET A 34 -9.42 1.59 0.07
N PHE A 35 -8.24 1.38 0.61
CA PHE A 35 -7.45 2.42 1.29
C PHE A 35 -6.11 2.57 0.60
N ILE A 36 -5.58 3.78 0.56
CA ILE A 36 -4.20 4.04 0.16
C ILE A 36 -3.55 4.99 1.16
N SER A 37 -2.23 4.84 1.32
CA SER A 37 -1.49 5.75 2.19
C SER A 37 -1.23 7.08 1.49
N ALA A 38 -1.00 8.13 2.27
CA ALA A 38 -0.60 9.42 1.73
C ALA A 38 0.68 9.32 0.90
N VAL A 39 1.56 8.36 1.23
CA VAL A 39 2.78 8.12 0.46
C VAL A 39 2.44 7.60 -0.94
N THR A 40 1.46 6.70 -1.04
CA THR A 40 1.00 6.21 -2.34
C THR A 40 0.33 7.32 -3.14
N VAL A 41 -0.44 8.19 -2.49
CA VAL A 41 -1.01 9.38 -3.15
C VAL A 41 0.10 10.24 -3.75
N PHE A 42 1.16 10.50 -2.97
CA PHE A 42 2.31 11.27 -3.44
C PHE A 42 2.92 10.61 -4.69
N GLU A 43 3.17 9.32 -4.64
CA GLU A 43 3.78 8.60 -5.76
C GLU A 43 2.90 8.64 -7.02
N LEU A 44 1.60 8.47 -6.86
CA LEU A 44 0.67 8.54 -7.99
C LEU A 44 0.66 9.93 -8.63
N LEU A 45 0.72 10.97 -7.81
CA LEU A 45 0.69 12.36 -8.30
C LEU A 45 2.01 12.82 -8.92
N LEU A 46 3.07 12.03 -8.81
CA LEU A 46 4.34 12.33 -9.51
C LEU A 46 4.26 12.11 -11.01
N ARG A 47 3.21 11.49 -11.49
CA ARG A 47 3.04 11.25 -12.92
C ARG A 47 2.87 12.58 -13.65
N LYS A 48 3.55 12.69 -14.80
CA LYS A 48 3.59 13.94 -15.57
C LYS A 48 2.48 14.06 -16.61
N THR A 49 1.77 12.96 -16.87
CA THR A 49 0.71 12.91 -17.86
C THR A 49 -0.55 12.31 -17.24
N ASN A 50 -1.70 12.68 -17.81
CA ASN A 50 -2.99 12.12 -17.39
C ASN A 50 -3.32 12.36 -15.91
N LEU A 51 -2.89 13.50 -15.36
CA LEU A 51 -3.12 13.81 -13.95
C LEU A 51 -4.59 13.83 -13.58
N ASN A 52 -5.46 14.28 -14.48
CA ASN A 52 -6.90 14.29 -14.22
C ASN A 52 -7.44 12.89 -13.97
N ILE A 53 -6.95 11.91 -14.73
CA ILE A 53 -7.34 10.50 -14.57
C ILE A 53 -6.85 9.98 -13.23
N VAL A 54 -5.62 10.31 -12.87
CA VAL A 54 -5.02 9.89 -11.60
C VAL A 54 -5.80 10.47 -10.42
N GLU A 55 -6.13 11.76 -10.47
CA GLU A 55 -6.89 12.42 -9.40
C GLU A 55 -8.27 11.81 -9.22
N GLU A 56 -8.95 11.49 -10.32
CA GLU A 56 -10.25 10.81 -10.25
C GLU A 56 -10.11 9.40 -9.67
N PHE A 57 -9.04 8.70 -10.05
CA PHE A 57 -8.76 7.37 -9.52
C PHE A 57 -8.58 7.40 -8.01
N ILE A 58 -7.80 8.35 -7.51
CA ILE A 58 -7.52 8.50 -6.07
C ILE A 58 -8.80 8.69 -5.27
N LYS A 59 -9.81 9.34 -5.83
CA LYS A 59 -11.08 9.59 -5.15
C LYS A 59 -11.85 8.31 -4.80
N ASN A 60 -11.51 7.18 -5.40
CA ASN A 60 -12.15 5.90 -5.10
C ASN A 60 -11.63 5.27 -3.81
N PHE A 61 -10.62 5.87 -3.18
CA PHE A 61 -9.96 5.31 -2.02
C PHE A 61 -10.15 6.20 -0.80
N PHE A 62 -10.20 5.55 0.37
CA PHE A 62 -9.97 6.25 1.62
C PHE A 62 -8.48 6.50 1.74
N GLN A 63 -8.10 7.75 1.99
CA GLN A 63 -6.70 8.16 2.03
C GLN A 63 -6.24 8.27 3.48
N LEU A 64 -5.18 7.55 3.81
CA LEU A 64 -4.66 7.49 5.18
C LEU A 64 -3.48 8.45 5.33
N PRO A 65 -3.54 9.37 6.30
CA PRO A 65 -2.46 10.34 6.49
C PRO A 65 -1.20 9.66 7.03
N PHE A 66 -0.06 10.28 6.77
CA PHE A 66 1.20 9.90 7.39
C PHE A 66 1.45 10.86 8.55
N ASP A 67 1.06 10.47 9.75
CA ASP A 67 1.16 11.30 10.93
C ASP A 67 2.31 10.87 11.85
N SER A 68 2.43 11.52 13.00
CA SER A 68 3.51 11.24 13.95
C SER A 68 3.42 9.83 14.55
N ILE A 69 2.22 9.28 14.68
CA ILE A 69 2.04 7.93 15.19
C ILE A 69 2.63 6.93 14.21
N ILE A 70 2.35 7.11 12.92
CA ILE A 70 2.88 6.24 11.87
C ILE A 70 4.39 6.44 11.73
N ALA A 71 4.88 7.68 11.83
CA ALA A 71 6.31 7.96 11.77
C ALA A 71 7.06 7.23 12.89
N LYS A 72 6.49 7.21 14.09
CA LYS A 72 7.08 6.49 15.22
C LYS A 72 7.14 4.98 14.94
N LYS A 73 6.04 4.43 14.43
CA LYS A 73 6.00 3.01 14.08
C LYS A 73 7.04 2.68 13.01
N ALA A 74 7.15 3.53 12.00
CA ALA A 74 8.14 3.35 10.93
C ALA A 74 9.56 3.34 11.48
N SER A 75 9.87 4.23 12.43
CA SER A 75 11.20 4.28 13.04
C SER A 75 11.52 3.00 13.81
N GLU A 76 10.53 2.45 14.51
CA GLU A 76 10.70 1.19 15.24
C GLU A 76 10.98 0.03 14.30
N LEU A 77 10.21 -0.07 13.21
CA LEU A 77 10.40 -1.10 12.20
C LEU A 77 11.75 -0.98 11.51
N TYR A 78 12.15 0.25 11.20
CA TYR A 78 13.45 0.48 10.56
C TYR A 78 14.59 -0.05 11.43
N LYS A 79 14.53 0.24 12.72
CA LYS A 79 15.56 -0.22 13.66
C LYS A 79 15.58 -1.74 13.78
N GLU A 80 14.41 -2.36 13.88
CA GLU A 80 14.32 -3.82 13.96
C GLU A 80 14.92 -4.50 12.72
N LEU A 81 14.57 -4.02 11.54
CA LEU A 81 15.08 -4.56 10.30
C LEU A 81 16.58 -4.35 10.18
N SER A 82 17.08 -3.18 10.58
CA SER A 82 18.50 -2.85 10.55
C SER A 82 19.33 -3.77 11.44
N ILE A 83 18.82 -4.09 12.64
CA ILE A 83 19.49 -5.01 13.57
C ILE A 83 19.66 -6.38 12.91
N ASN A 84 18.69 -6.81 12.14
CA ASN A 84 18.72 -8.10 11.44
C ASN A 84 19.45 -8.03 10.10
N GLY A 85 20.07 -6.89 9.79
CA GLY A 85 20.77 -6.71 8.52
C GLY A 85 19.88 -6.61 7.31
N GLU A 86 18.61 -6.31 7.51
CA GLU A 86 17.63 -6.23 6.43
C GLU A 86 17.41 -4.79 6.01
N ILE A 87 17.32 -4.59 4.69
CA ILE A 87 17.11 -3.27 4.10
C ILE A 87 15.73 -3.23 3.47
N ILE A 88 15.00 -2.16 3.71
CA ILE A 88 13.70 -1.92 3.11
C ILE A 88 13.67 -0.50 2.53
N ASP A 89 13.04 -0.35 1.38
CA ASP A 89 12.81 0.97 0.80
C ASP A 89 11.94 1.80 1.75
N MET A 90 12.27 3.08 1.91
CA MET A 90 11.55 3.96 2.84
C MET A 90 10.07 4.05 2.53
N ARG A 91 9.70 4.09 1.26
CA ARG A 91 8.29 4.18 0.86
C ARG A 91 7.53 2.93 1.26
N ASP A 92 8.15 1.75 1.07
CA ASP A 92 7.56 0.49 1.51
C ASP A 92 7.41 0.45 3.03
N LEU A 93 8.42 0.94 3.73
CA LEU A 93 8.39 1.03 5.19
C LEU A 93 7.23 1.91 5.67
N PHE A 94 7.01 3.05 5.03
CA PHE A 94 5.93 3.96 5.39
C PHE A 94 4.56 3.36 5.09
N ILE A 95 4.43 2.67 3.96
CA ILE A 95 3.19 1.97 3.61
C ILE A 95 2.89 0.86 4.62
N ALA A 96 3.89 0.05 4.96
CA ALA A 96 3.73 -1.02 5.93
C ALA A 96 3.32 -0.47 7.32
N SER A 97 3.96 0.60 7.74
CA SER A 97 3.65 1.25 9.02
C SER A 97 2.23 1.78 9.06
N THR A 98 1.79 2.38 7.95
CA THR A 98 0.42 2.86 7.81
C THR A 98 -0.58 1.71 7.95
N CYS A 99 -0.31 0.59 7.30
CA CYS A 99 -1.16 -0.59 7.39
C CYS A 99 -1.22 -1.15 8.81
N LEU A 100 -0.07 -1.24 9.48
CA LEU A 100 -0.01 -1.78 10.84
C LEU A 100 -0.79 -0.92 11.83
N ILE A 101 -0.61 0.39 11.79
CA ILE A 101 -1.30 1.31 12.70
C ILE A 101 -2.80 1.31 12.46
N ASN A 102 -3.22 1.17 11.20
CA ASN A 102 -4.64 1.18 10.84
C ASN A 102 -5.26 -0.22 10.83
N ASN A 103 -4.48 -1.23 11.16
CA ASN A 103 -4.91 -2.62 11.20
C ASN A 103 -5.54 -3.08 9.87
N LEU A 104 -4.85 -2.77 8.78
CA LEU A 104 -5.28 -3.12 7.43
C LEU A 104 -4.34 -4.14 6.80
N PRO A 105 -4.86 -5.14 6.09
CA PRO A 105 -4.03 -6.00 5.27
C PRO A 105 -3.58 -5.24 4.03
N LEU A 106 -2.42 -5.61 3.51
CA LEU A 106 -1.83 -4.97 2.33
C LEU A 106 -1.99 -5.87 1.11
N LEU A 107 -2.55 -5.31 0.05
CA LEU A 107 -2.63 -5.94 -1.26
C LEU A 107 -1.42 -5.48 -2.07
N THR A 108 -0.52 -6.39 -2.36
CA THR A 108 0.72 -6.08 -3.08
C THR A 108 1.12 -7.25 -3.98
N PHE A 109 1.77 -6.93 -5.10
CA PHE A 109 2.41 -7.93 -5.95
C PHE A 109 3.87 -8.15 -5.56
N ASN A 110 4.39 -7.34 -4.63
CA ASN A 110 5.79 -7.41 -4.16
C ASN A 110 5.87 -8.00 -2.75
N THR A 111 5.26 -9.17 -2.55
CA THR A 111 5.17 -9.78 -1.22
C THR A 111 6.54 -9.96 -0.56
N LYS A 112 7.58 -10.26 -1.35
CA LYS A 112 8.93 -10.44 -0.83
C LYS A 112 9.47 -9.23 -0.09
N HIS A 113 9.07 -8.03 -0.51
CA HIS A 113 9.51 -6.79 0.14
C HIS A 113 8.90 -6.62 1.53
N PHE A 114 7.73 -7.22 1.75
CA PHE A 114 6.93 -6.98 2.96
C PHE A 114 6.85 -8.17 3.92
N GLU A 115 7.12 -9.37 3.47
CA GLU A 115 6.89 -10.58 4.28
C GLU A 115 7.78 -10.66 5.53
N ARG A 116 8.90 -9.94 5.56
CA ARG A 116 9.79 -9.89 6.73
C ARG A 116 9.30 -8.90 7.80
N ILE A 117 8.21 -8.19 7.55
CA ILE A 117 7.66 -7.25 8.52
C ILE A 117 6.65 -8.00 9.40
N LYS A 118 6.97 -8.10 10.69
CA LYS A 118 6.12 -8.80 11.64
C LYS A 118 4.75 -8.18 11.74
N ASN A 119 3.74 -9.03 11.84
CA ASN A 119 2.34 -8.66 12.06
C ASN A 119 1.66 -7.97 10.88
N LEU A 120 2.39 -7.73 9.80
CA LEU A 120 1.78 -7.19 8.59
C LEU A 120 1.07 -8.33 7.85
N LYS A 121 -0.21 -8.18 7.67
CA LYS A 121 -0.99 -9.16 6.91
C LYS A 121 -0.92 -8.81 5.44
N LEU A 122 -0.52 -9.78 4.63
CA LEU A 122 -0.47 -9.63 3.19
C LEU A 122 -1.60 -10.44 2.58
N ILE A 123 -2.28 -9.84 1.60
CA ILE A 123 -3.32 -10.55 0.86
C ILE A 123 -2.62 -11.39 -0.18
N LYS A 124 -2.83 -12.71 -0.11
CA LYS A 124 -2.21 -13.64 -1.04
C LYS A 124 -3.00 -13.69 -2.33
N LEU A 125 -2.27 -13.59 -3.43
CA LEU A 125 -2.81 -13.73 -4.77
C LEU A 125 -2.49 -15.13 -5.28
N GLU A 126 -3.48 -15.79 -5.83
CA GLU A 126 -3.30 -17.12 -6.40
C GLU A 126 -2.94 -17.09 -7.87
#